data_d4afe7b241b3cf782663ffeac2dbafca
#
_entry.id   d4afe7b241b3cf782663ffeac2dbafca
#
_cell.length_a   1.000
_cell.length_b   1.000
_cell.length_c   1.000
_cell.angle_alpha   90.00
_cell.angle_beta   90.00
_cell.angle_gamma   90.00
#
_symmetry.space_group_name_H-M   'P 1'
#
loop_
_entity.id
_entity.type
_entity.pdbx_description
1 polymer ?
#
loop_
_entity_poly.entity_id
_entity_poly.type
_entity_poly.pdbx_seq_one_letter_code
_entity_poly.pdbx_strand_id
1 'polypeptide(L)'
;MRKFWNFTDEGEVRTLRIEGQIADETWFGDEVTPQLFKNDLLAGTGDITLWINSPGGDVFAAAQIYNMLMDYQGDVHVIIDGLAASAASVIAMAGTTVSMSPVAMMMIHNPWTFAQGEAKDMAKVIEMLGEIKESIINAYELRTGLSRTKISNLMDSESWFNAKKAVELGFADKVLFEKEETPEQDHQNSYTFSRVTAAHDLVVKLQASLQPPKPQKTIPFNQLEKRLNLLK
;
A
#
# COMPACT_ATOMS: atom_id res chain seq x y z
N MET A 1 23.49 6.91 -7.03
CA MET A 1 22.61 6.48 -5.93
C MET A 1 21.23 7.10 -6.09
N ARG A 2 20.16 6.34 -6.05
CA ARG A 2 18.81 6.89 -6.11
C ARG A 2 18.18 6.76 -4.73
N LYS A 3 18.21 7.86 -3.94
CA LYS A 3 17.44 7.93 -2.69
C LYS A 3 15.97 7.70 -3.00
N PHE A 4 15.23 7.01 -2.13
CA PHE A 4 13.77 6.90 -2.25
C PHE A 4 13.04 8.15 -1.73
N TRP A 5 13.79 9.18 -1.30
CA TRP A 5 13.27 10.50 -0.95
C TRP A 5 14.05 11.61 -1.65
N ASN A 6 13.37 12.73 -1.82
CA ASN A 6 13.96 13.96 -2.33
C ASN A 6 13.33 15.18 -1.66
N PHE A 7 14.17 16.10 -1.18
CA PHE A 7 13.73 17.42 -0.72
C PHE A 7 13.95 18.45 -1.81
N THR A 8 12.96 19.31 -2.03
CA THR A 8 13.05 20.50 -2.87
C THR A 8 12.48 21.68 -2.10
N ASP A 9 13.24 22.78 -2.07
CA ASP A 9 12.82 24.02 -1.44
C ASP A 9 12.57 25.04 -2.57
N GLU A 10 11.30 25.34 -2.84
CA GLU A 10 10.89 26.34 -3.83
C GLU A 10 10.22 27.52 -3.10
N GLY A 11 11.01 28.56 -2.82
CA GLY A 11 10.55 29.74 -2.09
C GLY A 11 10.22 29.43 -0.64
N GLU A 12 8.96 29.63 -0.23
CA GLU A 12 8.48 29.35 1.14
C GLU A 12 7.95 27.94 1.33
N VAL A 13 7.84 27.14 0.25
CA VAL A 13 7.25 25.80 0.29
C VAL A 13 8.36 24.74 0.27
N ARG A 14 8.44 23.99 1.35
CA ARG A 14 9.33 22.86 1.49
C ARG A 14 8.63 21.57 1.08
N THR A 15 9.13 20.91 0.05
CA THR A 15 8.52 19.68 -0.47
C THR A 15 9.43 18.49 -0.22
N LEU A 16 8.89 17.43 0.37
CA LEU A 16 9.49 16.13 0.49
C LEU A 16 8.72 15.14 -0.40
N ARG A 17 9.42 14.38 -1.23
CA ARG A 17 8.85 13.26 -1.99
C ARG A 17 9.41 11.95 -1.50
N ILE A 18 8.56 10.96 -1.28
CA ILE A 18 8.92 9.56 -1.02
C ILE A 18 8.39 8.73 -2.19
N GLU A 19 9.31 8.20 -2.99
CA GLU A 19 8.99 7.48 -4.22
C GLU A 19 9.77 6.16 -4.31
N GLY A 20 9.06 5.08 -4.68
CA GLY A 20 9.66 3.75 -4.81
C GLY A 20 9.81 3.02 -3.48
N GLN A 21 10.67 2.00 -3.45
CA GLN A 21 10.83 1.12 -2.31
C GLN A 21 11.60 1.78 -1.16
N ILE A 22 11.06 1.72 0.05
CA ILE A 22 11.73 2.13 1.29
C ILE A 22 12.76 1.07 1.65
N ALA A 23 14.01 1.49 1.81
CA ALA A 23 15.14 0.61 2.11
C ALA A 23 15.99 1.19 3.24
N ASP A 24 16.59 0.30 4.01
CA ASP A 24 17.58 0.65 5.05
C ASP A 24 19.00 0.66 4.49
N GLU A 25 19.28 -0.20 3.51
CA GLU A 25 20.58 -0.37 2.85
C GLU A 25 20.42 -0.57 1.35
N THR A 26 21.43 -0.19 0.57
CA THR A 26 21.57 -0.63 -0.81
C THR A 26 22.60 -1.74 -0.93
N TRP A 27 22.41 -2.70 -1.84
CA TRP A 27 23.27 -3.88 -2.06
C TRP A 27 24.72 -3.54 -2.46
N PHE A 28 25.05 -2.26 -2.71
CA PHE A 28 26.32 -1.82 -3.23
C PHE A 28 27.07 -0.83 -2.32
N GLY A 29 26.71 -0.73 -1.03
CA GLY A 29 27.40 0.14 -0.09
C GLY A 29 27.08 1.64 -0.24
N ASP A 30 26.07 1.96 -1.00
CA ASP A 30 25.53 3.31 -1.13
C ASP A 30 24.45 3.47 -0.06
N GLU A 31 24.85 3.73 1.17
CA GLU A 31 23.97 3.78 2.34
C GLU A 31 22.89 4.85 2.21
N VAL A 32 21.65 4.43 2.04
CA VAL A 32 20.46 5.27 2.22
C VAL A 32 20.03 5.11 3.67
N THR A 33 20.71 5.80 4.58
CA THR A 33 20.46 5.62 6.00
C THR A 33 19.37 6.58 6.50
N PRO A 34 18.61 6.19 7.54
CA PRO A 34 17.74 7.10 8.26
C PRO A 34 18.46 8.36 8.77
N GLN A 35 19.77 8.28 9.03
CA GLN A 35 20.56 9.44 9.40
C GLN A 35 20.70 10.47 8.27
N LEU A 36 20.84 10.02 7.02
CA LEU A 36 20.84 10.91 5.86
C LEU A 36 19.46 11.58 5.69
N PHE A 37 18.38 10.84 5.86
CA PHE A 37 17.03 11.39 5.87
C PHE A 37 16.89 12.46 6.95
N LYS A 38 17.35 12.19 8.18
CA LYS A 38 17.32 13.14 9.29
C LYS A 38 18.08 14.43 8.97
N ASN A 39 19.26 14.30 8.38
CA ASN A 39 20.08 15.47 8.01
C ASN A 39 19.37 16.31 6.94
N ASP A 40 18.78 15.68 5.93
CA ASP A 40 18.01 16.36 4.89
C ASP A 40 16.72 17.01 5.48
N LEU A 41 16.04 16.32 6.42
CA LEU A 41 14.85 16.83 7.11
C LEU A 41 15.17 18.07 7.93
N LEU A 42 16.28 18.09 8.66
CA LEU A 42 16.69 19.18 9.53
C LEU A 42 17.48 20.30 8.81
N ALA A 43 17.78 20.14 7.52
CA ALA A 43 18.46 21.18 6.73
C ALA A 43 17.61 22.43 6.47
N GLY A 44 16.30 22.36 6.66
CA GLY A 44 15.36 23.48 6.53
C GLY A 44 14.37 23.52 7.67
N THR A 45 13.56 24.57 7.70
CA THR A 45 12.51 24.81 8.69
C THR A 45 11.18 25.14 8.01
N GLY A 46 10.10 25.22 8.78
CA GLY A 46 8.75 25.53 8.26
C GLY A 46 7.98 24.27 7.89
N ASP A 47 6.79 24.46 7.37
CA ASP A 47 5.90 23.34 7.03
C ASP A 47 6.40 22.54 5.85
N ILE A 48 6.10 21.24 5.84
CA ILE A 48 6.51 20.32 4.78
C ILE A 48 5.28 19.78 4.06
N THR A 49 5.29 19.82 2.73
CA THR A 49 4.39 19.02 1.90
C THR A 49 5.06 17.71 1.53
N LEU A 50 4.58 16.61 2.11
CA LEU A 50 5.10 15.26 1.87
C LEU A 50 4.25 14.53 0.82
N TRP A 51 4.82 14.31 -0.37
CA TRP A 51 4.22 13.48 -1.40
C TRP A 51 4.66 12.04 -1.28
N ILE A 52 3.70 11.09 -1.35
CA ILE A 52 3.98 9.66 -1.22
C ILE A 52 3.47 8.91 -2.45
N ASN A 53 4.40 8.18 -3.11
CA ASN A 53 4.10 7.17 -4.11
C ASN A 53 5.04 5.98 -3.95
N SER A 54 4.71 5.08 -3.01
CA SER A 54 5.61 4.00 -2.59
C SER A 54 4.85 2.70 -2.30
N PRO A 55 5.39 1.54 -2.73
CA PRO A 55 4.87 0.23 -2.36
C PRO A 55 5.23 -0.18 -0.92
N GLY A 56 5.98 0.65 -0.17
CA GLY A 56 6.55 0.31 1.12
C GLY A 56 7.95 -0.26 1.02
N GLY A 57 8.32 -1.11 1.96
CA GLY A 57 9.65 -1.72 2.06
C GLY A 57 10.02 -2.03 3.49
N ASP A 58 11.23 -1.61 3.92
CA ASP A 58 11.74 -1.88 5.26
C ASP A 58 10.90 -1.18 6.34
N VAL A 59 10.43 -1.98 7.30
CA VAL A 59 9.53 -1.51 8.36
C VAL A 59 10.26 -0.69 9.41
N PHE A 60 11.54 -0.98 9.68
CA PHE A 60 12.32 -0.25 10.69
C PHE A 60 12.76 1.11 10.16
N ALA A 61 13.15 1.19 8.87
CA ALA A 61 13.40 2.46 8.20
C ALA A 61 12.13 3.34 8.22
N ALA A 62 10.98 2.76 7.90
CA ALA A 62 9.72 3.48 7.95
C ALA A 62 9.34 3.96 9.36
N ALA A 63 9.56 3.13 10.38
CA ALA A 63 9.31 3.52 11.77
C ALA A 63 10.20 4.69 12.22
N GLN A 64 11.48 4.70 11.80
CA GLN A 64 12.37 5.82 12.10
C GLN A 64 11.93 7.11 11.38
N ILE A 65 11.56 7.03 10.10
CA ILE A 65 11.05 8.17 9.33
C ILE A 65 9.75 8.70 9.97
N TYR A 66 8.82 7.80 10.33
CA TYR A 66 7.60 8.16 11.05
C TYR A 66 7.91 8.99 12.31
N ASN A 67 8.83 8.50 13.17
CA ASN A 67 9.19 9.20 14.40
C ASN A 67 9.86 10.55 14.12
N MET A 68 10.72 10.65 13.09
CA MET A 68 11.36 11.91 12.70
C MET A 68 10.34 12.95 12.23
N LEU A 69 9.30 12.52 11.49
CA LEU A 69 8.22 13.38 11.04
C LEU A 69 7.29 13.79 12.19
N MET A 70 7.01 12.88 13.14
CA MET A 70 6.23 13.18 14.34
C MET A 70 6.93 14.18 15.28
N ASP A 71 8.28 14.14 15.32
CA ASP A 71 9.11 15.06 16.14
C ASP A 71 9.45 16.37 15.40
N TYR A 72 9.03 16.51 14.15
CA TYR A 72 9.30 17.69 13.34
C TYR A 72 8.50 18.91 13.86
N GLN A 73 9.14 20.09 13.89
CA GLN A 73 8.56 21.29 14.53
C GLN A 73 7.57 22.05 13.64
N GLY A 74 7.51 21.76 12.34
CA GLY A 74 6.53 22.32 11.41
C GLY A 74 5.39 21.35 11.13
N ASP A 75 4.33 21.81 10.48
CA ASP A 75 3.26 20.95 10.00
C ASP A 75 3.74 20.05 8.85
N VAL A 76 3.30 18.80 8.84
CA VAL A 76 3.58 17.83 7.78
C VAL A 76 2.30 17.53 7.02
N HIS A 77 2.16 18.11 5.84
CA HIS A 77 1.00 17.91 4.97
C HIS A 77 1.25 16.75 4.00
N VAL A 78 0.75 15.58 4.33
CA VAL A 78 0.89 14.38 3.49
C VAL A 78 -0.09 14.42 2.33
N ILE A 79 0.42 14.14 1.13
CA ILE A 79 -0.36 13.96 -0.09
C ILE A 79 0.00 12.59 -0.70
N ILE A 80 -0.98 11.69 -0.76
CA ILE A 80 -0.84 10.41 -1.46
C ILE A 80 -1.34 10.63 -2.88
N ASP A 81 -0.43 10.68 -3.85
CA ASP A 81 -0.76 10.96 -5.25
C ASP A 81 -0.88 9.71 -6.13
N GLY A 82 -0.33 8.61 -5.70
CA GLY A 82 -0.44 7.30 -6.37
C GLY A 82 -0.71 6.17 -5.39
N LEU A 83 0.28 5.79 -4.61
CA LEU A 83 0.23 4.64 -3.71
C LEU A 83 0.92 4.94 -2.38
N ALA A 84 0.26 4.58 -1.28
CA ALA A 84 0.89 4.45 0.03
C ALA A 84 0.62 3.04 0.56
N ALA A 85 1.51 2.08 0.27
CA ALA A 85 1.31 0.70 0.66
C ALA A 85 2.30 0.26 1.75
N SER A 86 1.85 -0.66 2.63
CA SER A 86 2.70 -1.30 3.62
C SER A 86 3.45 -0.25 4.49
N ALA A 87 4.77 -0.31 4.58
CA ALA A 87 5.61 0.63 5.33
C ALA A 87 5.38 2.10 4.96
N ALA A 88 5.02 2.42 3.70
CA ALA A 88 4.71 3.78 3.28
C ALA A 88 3.41 4.30 3.88
N SER A 89 2.42 3.43 4.12
CA SER A 89 1.19 3.83 4.81
C SER A 89 1.45 4.17 6.28
N VAL A 90 2.44 3.53 6.92
CA VAL A 90 2.86 3.90 8.29
C VAL A 90 3.46 5.30 8.30
N ILE A 91 4.35 5.62 7.35
CA ILE A 91 4.93 6.97 7.22
C ILE A 91 3.82 8.02 7.02
N ALA A 92 2.80 7.72 6.21
CA ALA A 92 1.69 8.63 5.97
C ALA A 92 0.95 9.02 7.26
N MET A 93 0.91 8.13 8.26
CA MET A 93 0.25 8.40 9.55
C MET A 93 0.96 9.47 10.38
N ALA A 94 2.19 9.83 10.06
CA ALA A 94 2.91 10.91 10.74
C ALA A 94 2.47 12.32 10.29
N GLY A 95 1.63 12.42 9.26
CA GLY A 95 1.16 13.72 8.78
C GLY A 95 0.27 14.46 9.77
N THR A 96 0.46 15.77 9.92
CA THR A 96 -0.52 16.66 10.57
C THR A 96 -1.83 16.59 9.82
N THR A 97 -1.78 16.57 8.49
CA THR A 97 -2.92 16.30 7.60
C THR A 97 -2.52 15.25 6.56
N VAL A 98 -3.47 14.39 6.19
CA VAL A 98 -3.30 13.39 5.12
C VAL A 98 -4.39 13.57 4.07
N SER A 99 -3.97 13.87 2.85
CA SER A 99 -4.86 14.01 1.70
C SER A 99 -4.56 12.92 0.67
N MET A 100 -5.58 12.43 -0.02
CA MET A 100 -5.41 11.44 -1.07
C MET A 100 -5.95 11.95 -2.41
N SER A 101 -5.20 11.74 -3.49
CA SER A 101 -5.75 11.91 -4.84
C SER A 101 -6.94 10.98 -5.06
N PRO A 102 -7.97 11.39 -5.84
CA PRO A 102 -9.17 10.56 -6.10
C PRO A 102 -8.85 9.17 -6.67
N VAL A 103 -7.72 9.03 -7.34
CA VAL A 103 -7.24 7.78 -7.97
C VAL A 103 -6.13 7.09 -7.19
N ALA A 104 -5.70 7.67 -6.06
CA ALA A 104 -4.69 7.07 -5.20
C ALA A 104 -5.24 5.90 -4.39
N MET A 105 -4.32 5.00 -4.01
CA MET A 105 -4.62 3.83 -3.20
C MET A 105 -3.75 3.83 -1.94
N MET A 106 -4.31 3.28 -0.87
CA MET A 106 -3.57 2.92 0.34
C MET A 106 -3.71 1.42 0.60
N MET A 107 -2.67 0.78 1.13
CA MET A 107 -2.72 -0.62 1.52
C MET A 107 -2.06 -0.84 2.87
N ILE A 108 -2.71 -1.64 3.71
CA ILE A 108 -2.18 -2.10 5.00
C ILE A 108 -2.21 -3.61 5.07
N HIS A 109 -1.15 -4.20 5.61
CA HIS A 109 -1.03 -5.65 5.79
C HIS A 109 -0.11 -5.99 6.97
N ASN A 110 -0.04 -7.27 7.31
CA ASN A 110 0.89 -7.77 8.33
C ASN A 110 2.34 -7.66 7.85
N PRO A 111 3.29 -7.42 8.77
CA PRO A 111 4.71 -7.52 8.45
C PRO A 111 5.06 -8.94 8.02
N TRP A 112 6.02 -9.07 7.11
CA TRP A 112 6.50 -10.35 6.63
C TRP A 112 8.02 -10.32 6.46
N THR A 113 8.64 -11.49 6.54
CA THR A 113 10.07 -11.64 6.31
C THR A 113 10.41 -13.02 5.77
N PHE A 114 11.63 -13.17 5.26
CA PHE A 114 12.22 -14.48 5.01
C PHE A 114 13.10 -14.87 6.19
N ALA A 115 13.00 -16.14 6.61
CA ALA A 115 13.83 -16.66 7.69
C ALA A 115 14.29 -18.08 7.35
N GLN A 116 15.51 -18.42 7.79
CA GLN A 116 16.09 -19.73 7.67
C GLN A 116 16.77 -20.08 8.98
N GLY A 117 16.57 -21.30 9.46
CA GLY A 117 17.16 -21.77 10.71
C GLY A 117 16.42 -22.99 11.24
N GLU A 118 16.66 -23.32 12.51
CA GLU A 118 15.98 -24.40 13.22
C GLU A 118 14.59 -23.97 13.71
N ALA A 119 13.79 -24.92 14.21
CA ALA A 119 12.45 -24.66 14.73
C ALA A 119 12.42 -23.56 15.80
N LYS A 120 13.46 -23.49 16.64
CA LYS A 120 13.61 -22.45 17.67
C LYS A 120 13.79 -21.05 17.05
N ASP A 121 14.54 -20.97 15.95
CA ASP A 121 14.76 -19.69 15.24
C ASP A 121 13.48 -19.22 14.57
N MET A 122 12.72 -20.14 13.97
CA MET A 122 11.40 -19.83 13.41
C MET A 122 10.43 -19.31 14.46
N ALA A 123 10.41 -19.91 15.66
CA ALA A 123 9.57 -19.45 16.77
C ALA A 123 9.89 -18.00 17.17
N LYS A 124 11.17 -17.65 17.24
CA LYS A 124 11.60 -16.25 17.53
C LYS A 124 11.18 -15.28 16.44
N VAL A 125 11.25 -15.69 15.16
CA VAL A 125 10.82 -14.85 14.05
C VAL A 125 9.32 -14.59 14.11
N ILE A 126 8.52 -15.61 14.45
CA ILE A 126 7.07 -15.46 14.63
C ILE A 126 6.77 -14.45 15.76
N GLU A 127 7.45 -14.58 16.91
CA GLU A 127 7.30 -13.65 18.02
C GLU A 127 7.68 -12.21 17.60
N MET A 128 8.82 -12.04 16.94
CA MET A 128 9.28 -10.74 16.43
C MET A 128 8.26 -10.12 15.47
N LEU A 129 7.71 -10.88 14.53
CA LEU A 129 6.70 -10.38 13.60
C LEU A 129 5.41 -9.96 14.33
N GLY A 130 5.06 -10.67 15.42
CA GLY A 130 3.95 -10.28 16.30
C GLY A 130 4.19 -8.89 16.92
N GLU A 131 5.36 -8.65 17.50
CA GLU A 131 5.73 -7.37 18.11
C GLU A 131 5.80 -6.24 17.09
N ILE A 132 6.33 -6.50 15.89
CA ILE A 132 6.32 -5.53 14.78
C ILE A 132 4.89 -5.18 14.38
N LYS A 133 3.99 -6.16 14.28
CA LYS A 133 2.58 -5.94 13.99
C LYS A 133 1.94 -5.02 15.02
N GLU A 134 2.14 -5.29 16.32
CA GLU A 134 1.61 -4.47 17.40
C GLU A 134 2.15 -3.02 17.34
N SER A 135 3.44 -2.85 17.01
CA SER A 135 4.05 -1.54 16.81
C SER A 135 3.41 -0.75 15.66
N ILE A 136 3.15 -1.41 14.52
CA ILE A 136 2.45 -0.81 13.37
C ILE A 136 1.02 -0.41 13.74
N ILE A 137 0.30 -1.27 14.47
CA ILE A 137 -1.06 -1.00 14.95
C ILE A 137 -1.09 0.29 15.79
N ASN A 138 -0.08 0.58 16.60
CA ASN A 138 -0.02 1.81 17.37
C ASN A 138 -0.09 3.06 16.50
N ALA A 139 0.63 3.11 15.37
CA ALA A 139 0.60 4.23 14.45
C ALA A 139 -0.79 4.41 13.80
N TYR A 140 -1.41 3.30 13.38
CA TYR A 140 -2.75 3.36 12.81
C TYR A 140 -3.83 3.71 13.83
N GLU A 141 -3.75 3.18 15.06
CA GLU A 141 -4.68 3.49 16.15
C GLU A 141 -4.62 4.97 16.52
N LEU A 142 -3.39 5.51 16.67
CA LEU A 142 -3.18 6.92 16.99
C LEU A 142 -3.81 7.85 15.93
N ARG A 143 -3.70 7.48 14.66
CA ARG A 143 -4.21 8.28 13.55
C ARG A 143 -5.71 8.14 13.36
N THR A 144 -6.22 6.89 13.34
CA THR A 144 -7.59 6.60 12.91
C THR A 144 -8.61 6.59 14.05
N GLY A 145 -8.16 6.38 15.29
CA GLY A 145 -9.03 6.12 16.43
C GLY A 145 -9.80 4.78 16.36
N LEU A 146 -9.52 3.94 15.37
CA LEU A 146 -10.13 2.60 15.27
C LEU A 146 -9.59 1.69 16.37
N SER A 147 -10.41 0.72 16.79
CA SER A 147 -9.95 -0.29 17.75
C SER A 147 -8.83 -1.15 17.18
N ARG A 148 -7.90 -1.56 18.03
CA ARG A 148 -6.79 -2.48 17.67
C ARG A 148 -7.28 -3.74 16.95
N THR A 149 -8.38 -4.32 17.43
CA THR A 149 -9.00 -5.50 16.79
C THR A 149 -9.44 -5.19 15.35
N LYS A 150 -10.05 -4.02 15.11
CA LYS A 150 -10.46 -3.61 13.76
C LYS A 150 -9.25 -3.44 12.84
N ILE A 151 -8.21 -2.76 13.32
CA ILE A 151 -6.96 -2.56 12.57
C ILE A 151 -6.28 -3.90 12.29
N SER A 152 -6.14 -4.78 13.30
CA SER A 152 -5.56 -6.11 13.13
C SER A 152 -6.29 -6.91 12.04
N ASN A 153 -7.63 -6.93 12.06
CA ASN A 153 -8.43 -7.64 11.06
C ASN A 153 -8.22 -7.06 9.63
N LEU A 154 -8.09 -5.74 9.51
CA LEU A 154 -7.79 -5.09 8.24
C LEU A 154 -6.39 -5.47 7.74
N MET A 155 -5.39 -5.55 8.62
CA MET A 155 -4.03 -5.98 8.28
C MET A 155 -3.99 -7.48 7.93
N ASP A 156 -4.70 -8.34 8.68
CA ASP A 156 -4.79 -9.78 8.41
C ASP A 156 -5.38 -10.06 7.02
N SER A 157 -6.29 -9.21 6.58
CA SER A 157 -6.97 -9.32 5.28
C SER A 157 -6.19 -8.66 4.14
N GLU A 158 -5.02 -8.04 4.40
CA GLU A 158 -4.32 -7.20 3.43
C GLU A 158 -5.31 -6.23 2.74
N SER A 159 -5.68 -5.18 3.46
CA SER A 159 -6.77 -4.30 3.01
C SER A 159 -6.27 -3.18 2.11
N TRP A 160 -6.96 -2.98 1.00
CA TRP A 160 -6.74 -1.92 0.04
C TRP A 160 -7.87 -0.88 0.13
N PHE A 161 -7.50 0.40 0.22
CA PHE A 161 -8.45 1.50 0.34
C PHE A 161 -8.29 2.46 -0.83
N ASN A 162 -9.40 2.82 -1.47
CA ASN A 162 -9.46 4.03 -2.28
C ASN A 162 -9.51 5.26 -1.37
N ALA A 163 -9.38 6.46 -1.95
CA ALA A 163 -9.33 7.70 -1.18
C ALA A 163 -10.55 7.90 -0.26
N LYS A 164 -11.78 7.64 -0.75
CA LYS A 164 -13.01 7.78 0.06
C LYS A 164 -13.03 6.80 1.23
N LYS A 165 -12.62 5.55 1.00
CA LYS A 165 -12.58 4.54 2.07
C LYS A 165 -11.50 4.86 3.11
N ALA A 166 -10.36 5.40 2.68
CA ALA A 166 -9.31 5.84 3.60
C ALA A 166 -9.82 6.99 4.51
N VAL A 167 -10.57 7.94 3.96
CA VAL A 167 -11.22 9.01 4.74
C VAL A 167 -12.26 8.46 5.69
N GLU A 168 -13.16 7.57 5.23
CA GLU A 168 -14.17 6.91 6.08
C GLU A 168 -13.57 6.19 7.29
N LEU A 169 -12.40 5.57 7.11
CA LEU A 169 -11.70 4.83 8.16
C LEU A 169 -10.74 5.71 8.99
N GLY A 170 -10.57 6.98 8.67
CA GLY A 170 -9.70 7.91 9.38
C GLY A 170 -8.21 7.82 9.02
N PHE A 171 -7.83 7.06 7.99
CA PHE A 171 -6.46 7.02 7.48
C PHE A 171 -6.09 8.28 6.69
N ALA A 172 -7.07 8.96 6.11
CA ALA A 172 -6.92 10.24 5.45
C ALA A 172 -7.97 11.23 5.94
N ASP A 173 -7.70 12.53 5.80
CA ASP A 173 -8.61 13.59 6.22
C ASP A 173 -9.53 14.03 5.09
N LYS A 174 -9.01 14.02 3.84
CA LYS A 174 -9.79 14.48 2.68
C LYS A 174 -9.32 13.85 1.37
N VAL A 175 -10.24 13.86 0.40
CA VAL A 175 -9.92 13.57 -1.00
C VAL A 175 -9.57 14.88 -1.70
N LEU A 176 -8.47 14.92 -2.45
CA LEU A 176 -8.06 16.09 -3.21
C LEU A 176 -9.05 16.35 -4.35
N PHE A 177 -9.21 17.63 -4.71
CA PHE A 177 -10.04 18.08 -5.83
C PHE A 177 -11.53 17.77 -5.71
N GLU A 178 -11.99 17.16 -4.60
CA GLU A 178 -13.42 17.13 -4.32
C GLU A 178 -13.90 18.56 -4.03
N LYS A 179 -14.94 19.00 -4.75
CA LYS A 179 -15.67 20.20 -4.38
C LYS A 179 -16.35 19.91 -3.04
N GLU A 180 -16.32 20.86 -2.12
CA GLU A 180 -17.14 20.77 -0.90
C GLU A 180 -18.61 20.65 -1.33
N GLU A 181 -19.09 19.41 -1.44
CA GLU A 181 -20.49 19.16 -1.67
C GLU A 181 -21.20 19.20 -0.33
N THR A 182 -22.23 20.03 -0.24
CA THR A 182 -23.31 19.90 0.75
C THR A 182 -23.76 18.43 0.81
N PRO A 183 -24.11 17.90 2.00
CA PRO A 183 -24.31 16.47 2.18
C PRO A 183 -25.52 15.97 1.41
N GLU A 184 -25.28 15.32 0.28
CA GLU A 184 -26.26 14.48 -0.41
C GLU A 184 -25.76 13.03 -0.48
N GLN A 185 -26.50 12.22 0.27
CA GLN A 185 -26.80 10.78 0.12
C GLN A 185 -25.74 9.82 -0.43
N ASP A 186 -25.25 9.05 0.50
CA ASP A 186 -24.98 7.60 0.53
C ASP A 186 -25.04 6.85 -0.82
N HIS A 187 -23.87 6.62 -1.39
CA HIS A 187 -23.68 5.50 -2.31
C HIS A 187 -22.67 4.52 -1.72
N GLN A 188 -23.21 3.52 -1.02
CA GLN A 188 -22.52 2.31 -0.60
C GLN A 188 -21.96 1.56 -1.82
N ASN A 189 -20.74 1.89 -2.23
CA ASN A 189 -19.96 1.01 -3.09
C ASN A 189 -18.46 1.20 -2.78
N SER A 190 -18.06 0.86 -1.57
CA SER A 190 -16.66 0.74 -1.25
C SER A 190 -16.22 -0.71 -1.44
N TYR A 191 -15.45 -0.97 -2.49
CA TYR A 191 -14.83 -2.28 -2.69
C TYR A 191 -13.53 -2.33 -1.90
N THR A 192 -13.45 -3.25 -0.95
CA THR A 192 -12.19 -3.62 -0.32
C THR A 192 -11.61 -4.76 -1.15
N PHE A 193 -10.49 -4.52 -1.84
CA PHE A 193 -9.80 -5.57 -2.60
C PHE A 193 -8.72 -6.21 -1.71
N SER A 194 -8.83 -7.52 -1.50
CA SER A 194 -7.74 -8.29 -0.92
C SER A 194 -6.78 -8.73 -2.04
N ARG A 195 -5.49 -8.48 -1.85
CA ARG A 195 -4.45 -8.94 -2.80
C ARG A 195 -4.42 -10.45 -2.92
N VAL A 196 -4.74 -11.16 -1.82
CA VAL A 196 -4.87 -12.62 -1.81
C VAL A 196 -6.01 -13.05 -2.74
N THR A 197 -7.17 -12.36 -2.67
CA THR A 197 -8.29 -12.63 -3.57
C THR A 197 -7.96 -12.29 -5.02
N ALA A 198 -7.31 -11.14 -5.26
CA ALA A 198 -6.91 -10.75 -6.61
C ALA A 198 -5.84 -11.69 -7.20
N ALA A 199 -4.87 -12.13 -6.40
CA ALA A 199 -3.88 -13.13 -6.82
C ALA A 199 -4.54 -14.50 -7.07
N HIS A 200 -5.47 -14.92 -6.24
CA HIS A 200 -6.24 -16.15 -6.41
C HIS A 200 -7.06 -16.11 -7.71
N ASP A 201 -7.77 -15.00 -7.97
CA ASP A 201 -8.55 -14.84 -9.20
C ASP A 201 -7.66 -14.83 -10.44
N LEU A 202 -6.45 -14.25 -10.36
CA LEU A 202 -5.47 -14.29 -11.44
C LEU A 202 -4.98 -15.73 -11.71
N VAL A 203 -4.68 -16.48 -10.66
CA VAL A 203 -4.28 -17.89 -10.75
C VAL A 203 -5.41 -18.74 -11.33
N VAL A 204 -6.65 -18.54 -10.88
CA VAL A 204 -7.83 -19.24 -11.42
C VAL A 204 -8.03 -18.92 -12.91
N LYS A 205 -7.90 -17.65 -13.31
CA LYS A 205 -8.00 -17.24 -14.72
C LYS A 205 -6.87 -17.82 -15.57
N LEU A 206 -5.65 -17.86 -15.06
CA LEU A 206 -4.51 -18.52 -15.73
C LEU A 206 -4.73 -20.02 -15.88
N GLN A 207 -5.19 -20.70 -14.83
CA GLN A 207 -5.52 -22.13 -14.90
C GLN A 207 -6.66 -22.42 -15.89
N ALA A 208 -7.66 -21.56 -15.94
CA ALA A 208 -8.73 -21.68 -16.92
C ALA A 208 -8.25 -21.48 -18.37
N SER A 209 -7.28 -20.59 -18.59
CA SER A 209 -6.67 -20.35 -19.91
C SER A 209 -5.71 -21.46 -20.36
N LEU A 210 -5.16 -22.23 -19.42
CA LEU A 210 -4.28 -23.37 -19.67
C LEU A 210 -5.04 -24.69 -19.90
N GLN A 211 -6.37 -24.71 -19.68
CA GLN A 211 -7.16 -25.89 -20.02
C GLN A 211 -7.20 -26.05 -21.55
N PRO A 212 -6.91 -27.26 -22.05
CA PRO A 212 -7.04 -27.51 -23.49
C PRO A 212 -8.47 -27.21 -23.94
N PRO A 213 -8.65 -26.62 -25.13
CA PRO A 213 -9.98 -26.29 -25.62
C PRO A 213 -10.87 -27.54 -25.58
N LYS A 214 -12.08 -27.41 -25.04
CA LYS A 214 -13.02 -28.51 -25.02
C LYS A 214 -13.14 -29.05 -26.44
N PRO A 215 -13.08 -30.39 -26.61
CA PRO A 215 -13.17 -30.96 -27.93
C PRO A 215 -14.43 -30.46 -28.63
N GLN A 216 -14.27 -29.77 -29.74
CA GLN A 216 -15.39 -29.35 -30.57
C GLN A 216 -16.16 -30.60 -30.92
N LYS A 217 -17.48 -30.60 -30.75
CA LYS A 217 -18.34 -31.68 -31.21
C LYS A 217 -18.14 -31.83 -32.72
N THR A 218 -17.28 -32.74 -33.13
CA THR A 218 -17.11 -33.12 -34.53
C THR A 218 -18.41 -33.78 -34.97
N ILE A 219 -19.00 -33.26 -36.03
CA ILE A 219 -20.16 -33.90 -36.62
C ILE A 219 -19.71 -35.27 -37.15
N PRO A 220 -20.33 -36.39 -36.72
CA PRO A 220 -19.92 -37.71 -37.16
C PRO A 220 -19.99 -37.79 -38.69
N PHE A 221 -18.97 -38.43 -39.30
CA PHE A 221 -18.82 -38.53 -40.77
C PHE A 221 -20.09 -39.03 -41.45
N ASN A 222 -20.83 -39.97 -40.88
CA ASN A 222 -22.10 -40.50 -41.35
C ASN A 222 -23.21 -39.45 -41.44
N GLN A 223 -23.19 -38.40 -40.63
CA GLN A 223 -24.12 -37.26 -40.72
C GLN A 223 -23.74 -36.30 -41.84
N LEU A 224 -22.48 -36.15 -42.14
CA LEU A 224 -21.99 -35.34 -43.26
C LEU A 224 -22.34 -36.06 -44.60
N GLU A 225 -22.20 -37.37 -44.65
CA GLU A 225 -22.51 -38.19 -45.81
C GLU A 225 -24.03 -38.17 -46.12
N LYS A 226 -24.87 -38.27 -45.09
CA LYS A 226 -26.35 -38.11 -45.26
C LYS A 226 -26.74 -36.73 -45.79
N ARG A 227 -26.04 -35.67 -45.34
CA ARG A 227 -26.31 -34.30 -45.85
C ARG A 227 -25.85 -34.13 -47.28
N LEU A 228 -24.75 -34.76 -47.68
CA LEU A 228 -24.25 -34.73 -49.06
C LEU A 228 -25.16 -35.46 -50.03
N ASN A 229 -25.74 -36.58 -49.59
CA ASN A 229 -26.68 -37.36 -50.41
C ASN A 229 -28.06 -36.70 -50.60
N LEU A 230 -28.39 -35.69 -49.80
CA LEU A 230 -29.61 -34.85 -49.94
C LEU A 230 -29.44 -33.72 -50.97
N LEU A 231 -28.21 -33.49 -51.44
CA LEU A 231 -27.89 -32.46 -52.42
C LEU A 231 -27.67 -33.03 -53.85
N LYS A 232 -27.85 -34.35 -54.04
CA LYS A 232 -27.89 -35.03 -55.32
C LYS A 232 -29.31 -35.32 -55.68
#